data_aa9f1fe55015c2c3ab8611f00ceee4a7
#
_entry.id   aa9f1fe55015c2c3ab8611f00ceee4a7
#
_cell.length_a   1.000
_cell.length_b   1.000
_cell.length_c   1.000
_cell.angle_alpha   90.00
_cell.angle_beta   90.00
_cell.angle_gamma   90.00
#
_symmetry.space_group_name_H-M   'P 1'
#
loop_
_entity.id
_entity.type
_entity.pdbx_description
1 polymer ?
#
loop_
_entity_poly.entity_id
_entity_poly.type
_entity_poly.pdbx_seq_one_letter_code
_entity_poly.pdbx_strand_id
1 'polypeptide(L)'
;MQSISRRRLWVLLPVLLVLTAGFYFARRSGSDYRIYTNDFNVYYFAAREVIAGHDPYTASLGPSTSYLYPPLLAELIVPLAMLPLPVSAYLWFLVSAASLAAAATMCTKLVCGDRPDDPASSSFGQPRHLLVAGLSVLVLLRFALDTFDMGQVNAIVVCLSVAHVYLFARGKSRASAVVLALASAIKLWPALLVLYHVSRGRSKFAVLCSVLIAAVTLGSFVALGPRARGSVEQFYSRTIQNGQGFDLTYSGNQSLRGALGRVMNESGEESQSPSTPVALTASVILLLLSIVLSRPSMTEAGASWPFFCCMVLISPLAWKNHFILLLLPVACLAQIMVTPAEGISRGGARARSVAMWALALSFVLFNLTSPKLIGLRSAEWADAHSLVTLGGLVVLTAAAYIQRKSRNRKASSTGEPAQAHCRKT
;
A
#
# COMPACT_ATOMS: atom_id res chain seq x y z
N MET A 1 -28.52 29.92 22.48
CA MET A 1 -27.80 28.74 21.94
C MET A 1 -27.78 28.86 20.42
N GLN A 2 -26.61 29.21 19.84
CA GLN A 2 -26.48 29.30 18.38
C GLN A 2 -26.56 27.87 17.79
N SER A 3 -27.49 27.67 16.83
CA SER A 3 -27.62 26.40 16.13
C SER A 3 -26.30 26.08 15.41
N ILE A 4 -25.67 24.99 15.79
CA ILE A 4 -24.50 24.45 15.10
C ILE A 4 -24.93 24.26 13.63
N SER A 5 -24.30 24.97 12.69
CA SER A 5 -24.69 24.88 11.29
C SER A 5 -24.50 23.41 10.82
N ARG A 6 -25.41 22.91 9.93
CA ARG A 6 -25.32 21.54 9.39
C ARG A 6 -23.91 21.20 8.86
N ARG A 7 -23.20 22.16 8.28
CA ARG A 7 -21.81 22.01 7.83
C ARG A 7 -20.85 21.65 8.97
N ARG A 8 -21.00 22.21 10.18
CA ARG A 8 -20.13 21.89 11.31
C ARG A 8 -20.41 20.48 11.84
N LEU A 9 -21.64 20.02 11.83
CA LEU A 9 -22.02 18.65 12.21
C LEU A 9 -21.37 17.60 11.30
N TRP A 10 -21.31 17.83 9.99
CA TRP A 10 -20.68 16.90 9.03
C TRP A 10 -19.16 16.75 9.22
N VAL A 11 -18.48 17.72 9.86
CA VAL A 11 -17.06 17.63 10.19
C VAL A 11 -16.87 17.06 11.61
N LEU A 12 -17.67 17.49 12.56
CA LEU A 12 -17.53 17.09 13.96
C LEU A 12 -17.80 15.60 14.18
N LEU A 13 -18.79 15.03 13.49
CA LEU A 13 -19.14 13.62 13.68
C LEU A 13 -18.01 12.66 13.25
N PRO A 14 -17.41 12.76 12.07
CA PRO A 14 -16.26 11.93 11.69
C PRO A 14 -15.06 12.11 12.65
N VAL A 15 -14.77 13.33 13.07
CA VAL A 15 -13.70 13.60 14.03
C VAL A 15 -13.97 12.90 15.37
N LEU A 16 -15.18 13.02 15.91
CA LEU A 16 -15.57 12.36 17.15
C LEU A 16 -15.48 10.83 17.01
N LEU A 17 -15.92 10.27 15.89
CA LEU A 17 -15.81 8.83 15.62
C LEU A 17 -14.35 8.37 15.62
N VAL A 18 -13.45 9.12 14.97
CA VAL A 18 -12.01 8.81 14.95
C VAL A 18 -11.41 8.88 16.37
N LEU A 19 -11.72 9.92 17.13
CA LEU A 19 -11.23 10.05 18.51
C LEU A 19 -11.74 8.93 19.40
N THR A 20 -13.01 8.57 19.30
CA THR A 20 -13.63 7.46 20.07
C THR A 20 -13.03 6.11 19.70
N ALA A 21 -12.86 5.84 18.39
CA ALA A 21 -12.22 4.63 17.89
C ALA A 21 -10.76 4.52 18.38
N GLY A 22 -10.01 5.63 18.36
CA GLY A 22 -8.66 5.69 18.89
C GLY A 22 -8.59 5.39 20.39
N PHE A 23 -9.52 5.92 21.16
CA PHE A 23 -9.61 5.62 22.59
C PHE A 23 -9.92 4.14 22.85
N TYR A 24 -10.83 3.54 22.09
CA TYR A 24 -11.13 2.12 22.14
C TYR A 24 -9.91 1.26 21.79
N PHE A 25 -9.19 1.60 20.73
CA PHE A 25 -7.95 0.94 20.34
C PHE A 25 -6.89 1.03 21.43
N ALA A 26 -6.68 2.21 22.01
CA ALA A 26 -5.71 2.44 23.08
C ALA A 26 -6.00 1.58 24.32
N ARG A 27 -7.26 1.49 24.74
CA ARG A 27 -7.66 0.63 25.86
C ARG A 27 -7.41 -0.84 25.61
N ARG A 28 -7.64 -1.31 24.37
CA ARG A 28 -7.43 -2.72 23.99
C ARG A 28 -5.96 -3.09 23.85
N SER A 29 -5.10 -2.17 23.43
CA SER A 29 -3.67 -2.43 23.21
C SER A 29 -2.93 -2.89 24.47
N GLY A 30 -3.38 -2.49 25.65
CA GLY A 30 -2.83 -2.92 26.93
C GLY A 30 -3.52 -4.15 27.55
N SER A 31 -4.51 -4.74 26.87
CA SER A 31 -5.17 -5.95 27.41
C SER A 31 -4.32 -7.21 27.16
N ASP A 32 -4.38 -8.18 28.08
CA ASP A 32 -3.58 -9.40 28.04
C ASP A 32 -3.62 -10.16 26.72
N TYR A 33 -4.79 -10.22 26.09
CA TYR A 33 -4.96 -10.86 24.78
C TYR A 33 -4.31 -10.05 23.65
N ARG A 34 -4.44 -8.72 23.66
CA ARG A 34 -4.00 -7.84 22.56
C ARG A 34 -2.52 -7.49 22.63
N ILE A 35 -1.88 -7.63 23.76
CA ILE A 35 -0.45 -7.35 23.90
C ILE A 35 0.38 -8.23 22.95
N TYR A 36 -0.09 -9.45 22.65
CA TYR A 36 0.57 -10.43 21.78
C TYR A 36 0.08 -10.43 20.34
N THR A 37 -0.98 -9.70 19.99
CA THR A 37 -1.62 -9.78 18.66
C THR A 37 -1.68 -8.44 17.94
N ASN A 38 -1.14 -7.37 18.54
CA ASN A 38 -1.17 -6.02 17.99
C ASN A 38 0.22 -5.64 17.48
N ASP A 39 0.33 -5.31 16.19
CA ASP A 39 1.60 -4.94 15.58
C ASP A 39 2.21 -3.66 16.16
N PHE A 40 1.39 -2.69 16.60
CA PHE A 40 1.92 -1.49 17.25
C PHE A 40 2.70 -1.86 18.53
N ASN A 41 2.24 -2.85 19.28
CA ASN A 41 2.97 -3.29 20.47
C ASN A 41 4.36 -3.83 20.13
N VAL A 42 4.49 -4.55 19.00
CA VAL A 42 5.81 -5.00 18.50
C VAL A 42 6.72 -3.82 18.25
N TYR A 43 6.22 -2.75 17.62
CA TYR A 43 7.01 -1.54 17.34
C TYR A 43 7.37 -0.80 18.65
N TYR A 44 6.41 -0.69 19.55
CA TYR A 44 6.60 -0.05 20.85
C TYR A 44 7.67 -0.76 21.68
N PHE A 45 7.62 -2.08 21.79
CA PHE A 45 8.60 -2.84 22.57
C PHE A 45 9.95 -2.89 21.88
N ALA A 46 10.03 -2.97 20.55
CA ALA A 46 11.28 -2.83 19.81
C ALA A 46 11.94 -1.45 20.06
N ALA A 47 11.16 -0.38 20.12
CA ALA A 47 11.66 0.94 20.48
C ALA A 47 12.10 1.02 21.96
N ARG A 48 11.45 0.29 22.87
CA ARG A 48 11.89 0.16 24.27
C ARG A 48 13.25 -0.53 24.38
N GLU A 49 13.51 -1.56 23.57
CA GLU A 49 14.84 -2.18 23.48
C GLU A 49 15.90 -1.19 22.98
N VAL A 50 15.58 -0.37 21.99
CA VAL A 50 16.48 0.70 21.52
C VAL A 50 16.80 1.69 22.63
N ILE A 51 15.79 2.14 23.42
CA ILE A 51 15.96 3.03 24.58
C ILE A 51 16.86 2.38 25.64
N ALA A 52 16.68 1.10 25.92
CA ALA A 52 17.48 0.35 26.89
C ALA A 52 18.91 0.05 26.40
N GLY A 53 19.25 0.44 25.20
CA GLY A 53 20.56 0.14 24.61
C GLY A 53 20.67 -1.30 24.08
N HIS A 54 19.58 -2.00 23.85
CA HIS A 54 19.55 -3.35 23.29
C HIS A 54 19.22 -3.35 21.80
N ASP A 55 19.33 -4.51 21.16
CA ASP A 55 18.96 -4.74 19.76
C ASP A 55 17.42 -4.76 19.64
N PRO A 56 16.78 -3.99 18.74
CA PRO A 56 15.32 -4.02 18.56
C PRO A 56 14.77 -5.41 18.20
N TYR A 57 15.58 -6.27 17.64
CA TYR A 57 15.20 -7.64 17.30
C TYR A 57 15.17 -8.59 18.51
N THR A 58 15.67 -8.18 19.67
CA THR A 58 15.49 -8.93 20.92
C THR A 58 14.09 -8.78 21.49
N ALA A 59 13.35 -7.76 21.08
CA ALA A 59 11.97 -7.60 21.46
C ALA A 59 11.15 -8.81 21.00
N SER A 60 10.61 -9.55 21.96
CA SER A 60 9.78 -10.72 21.70
C SER A 60 8.60 -10.70 22.65
N LEU A 61 7.39 -10.68 22.11
CA LEU A 61 6.15 -10.84 22.83
C LEU A 61 5.57 -12.26 22.72
N GLY A 62 6.36 -13.20 22.12
CA GLY A 62 5.98 -14.58 21.85
C GLY A 62 6.46 -15.03 20.47
N PRO A 63 6.28 -16.31 20.12
CA PRO A 63 6.85 -16.92 18.89
C PRO A 63 6.42 -16.26 17.58
N SER A 64 5.23 -15.66 17.56
CA SER A 64 4.63 -15.05 16.36
C SER A 64 4.69 -13.52 16.35
N THR A 65 5.38 -12.87 17.29
CA THR A 65 5.37 -11.41 17.49
C THR A 65 6.76 -10.78 17.39
N SER A 66 7.63 -11.31 16.55
CA SER A 66 8.97 -10.78 16.35
C SER A 66 8.95 -9.47 15.55
N TYR A 67 9.88 -8.55 15.88
CA TYR A 67 10.14 -7.37 15.07
C TYR A 67 10.81 -7.75 13.75
N LEU A 68 10.24 -7.29 12.63
CA LEU A 68 10.60 -7.76 11.28
C LEU A 68 10.92 -6.61 10.31
N TYR A 69 10.99 -5.41 10.80
CA TYR A 69 11.21 -4.19 10.03
C TYR A 69 12.68 -3.75 10.14
N PRO A 70 13.21 -2.95 9.18
CA PRO A 70 14.46 -2.24 9.40
C PRO A 70 14.41 -1.40 10.68
N PRO A 71 15.56 -1.11 11.34
CA PRO A 71 15.59 -0.43 12.63
C PRO A 71 14.91 0.94 12.64
N LEU A 72 14.87 1.63 11.51
CA LEU A 72 14.29 2.96 11.38
C LEU A 72 12.89 3.08 12.01
N LEU A 73 12.03 2.09 11.86
CA LEU A 73 10.69 2.15 12.44
C LEU A 73 10.75 2.16 13.96
N ALA A 74 11.59 1.31 14.57
CA ALA A 74 11.77 1.30 16.03
C ALA A 74 12.35 2.65 16.53
N GLU A 75 13.33 3.21 15.80
CA GLU A 75 13.92 4.51 16.13
C GLU A 75 12.89 5.65 16.05
N LEU A 76 12.03 5.67 15.02
CA LEU A 76 10.97 6.65 14.87
C LEU A 76 9.89 6.54 15.97
N ILE A 77 9.71 5.36 16.54
CA ILE A 77 8.75 5.10 17.62
C ILE A 77 9.32 5.46 19.01
N VAL A 78 10.64 5.66 19.16
CA VAL A 78 11.27 6.02 20.44
C VAL A 78 10.53 7.12 21.20
N PRO A 79 10.15 8.27 20.60
CA PRO A 79 9.42 9.30 21.33
C PRO A 79 8.07 8.83 21.89
N LEU A 80 7.38 7.96 21.18
CA LEU A 80 6.13 7.34 21.65
C LEU A 80 6.41 6.30 22.73
N ALA A 81 7.48 5.52 22.59
CA ALA A 81 7.84 4.47 23.55
C ALA A 81 8.29 5.02 24.92
N MET A 82 8.55 6.32 25.03
CA MET A 82 8.77 7.01 26.30
C MET A 82 7.47 7.28 27.09
N LEU A 83 6.32 7.16 26.43
CA LEU A 83 5.00 7.35 27.04
C LEU A 83 4.40 6.01 27.48
N PRO A 84 3.41 6.00 28.37
CA PRO A 84 2.65 4.79 28.69
C PRO A 84 1.99 4.18 27.45
N LEU A 85 2.00 2.85 27.34
CA LEU A 85 1.51 2.13 26.17
C LEU A 85 0.11 2.58 25.67
N PRO A 86 -0.91 2.80 26.52
CA PRO A 86 -2.22 3.26 26.03
C PRO A 86 -2.17 4.65 25.38
N VAL A 87 -1.35 5.57 25.91
CA VAL A 87 -1.18 6.91 25.37
C VAL A 87 -0.48 6.84 24.01
N SER A 88 0.59 6.05 23.93
CA SER A 88 1.32 5.80 22.69
C SER A 88 0.44 5.18 21.61
N ALA A 89 -0.36 4.17 21.97
CA ALA A 89 -1.29 3.52 21.06
C ALA A 89 -2.35 4.50 20.56
N TYR A 90 -2.86 5.39 21.40
CA TYR A 90 -3.79 6.44 21.00
C TYR A 90 -3.18 7.39 19.97
N LEU A 91 -1.98 7.90 20.25
CA LEU A 91 -1.25 8.79 19.34
C LEU A 91 -0.92 8.09 18.02
N TRP A 92 -0.50 6.83 18.07
CA TRP A 92 -0.25 6.02 16.88
C TRP A 92 -1.50 5.86 16.01
N PHE A 93 -2.65 5.60 16.63
CA PHE A 93 -3.92 5.53 15.93
C PHE A 93 -4.24 6.86 15.21
N LEU A 94 -4.06 8.00 15.88
CA LEU A 94 -4.31 9.32 15.29
C LEU A 94 -3.36 9.61 14.12
N VAL A 95 -2.07 9.27 14.26
CA VAL A 95 -1.08 9.40 13.16
C VAL A 95 -1.48 8.52 11.98
N SER A 96 -1.90 7.28 12.22
CA SER A 96 -2.36 6.36 11.19
C SER A 96 -3.61 6.89 10.47
N ALA A 97 -4.60 7.41 11.21
CA ALA A 97 -5.82 7.99 10.66
C ALA A 97 -5.52 9.24 9.82
N ALA A 98 -4.67 10.13 10.32
CA ALA A 98 -4.23 11.32 9.59
C ALA A 98 -3.47 10.95 8.31
N SER A 99 -2.60 9.93 8.38
CA SER A 99 -1.85 9.42 7.24
C SER A 99 -2.78 8.87 6.16
N LEU A 100 -3.79 8.08 6.52
CA LEU A 100 -4.75 7.55 5.56
C LEU A 100 -5.60 8.65 4.91
N ALA A 101 -6.04 9.64 5.70
CA ALA A 101 -6.77 10.80 5.19
C ALA A 101 -5.91 11.64 4.23
N ALA A 102 -4.64 11.87 4.57
CA ALA A 102 -3.68 12.55 3.70
C ALA A 102 -3.44 11.77 2.39
N ALA A 103 -3.26 10.44 2.48
CA ALA A 103 -3.12 9.57 1.31
C ALA A 103 -4.33 9.66 0.38
N ALA A 104 -5.54 9.53 0.92
CA ALA A 104 -6.78 9.65 0.14
C ALA A 104 -6.91 11.02 -0.53
N THR A 105 -6.56 12.10 0.19
CA THR A 105 -6.55 13.46 -0.35
C THR A 105 -5.54 13.62 -1.48
N MET A 106 -4.32 13.14 -1.31
CA MET A 106 -3.28 13.19 -2.36
C MET A 106 -3.65 12.33 -3.57
N CYS A 107 -4.19 11.12 -3.37
CA CYS A 107 -4.70 10.28 -4.46
C CYS A 107 -5.75 11.03 -5.27
N THR A 108 -6.74 11.62 -4.61
CA THR A 108 -7.82 12.36 -5.26
C THR A 108 -7.29 13.52 -6.08
N LYS A 109 -6.39 14.33 -5.52
CA LYS A 109 -5.74 15.45 -6.24
C LYS A 109 -4.92 14.97 -7.45
N LEU A 110 -4.22 13.85 -7.32
CA LEU A 110 -3.46 13.25 -8.43
C LEU A 110 -4.34 12.81 -9.59
N VAL A 111 -5.46 12.15 -9.29
CA VAL A 111 -6.31 11.52 -10.31
C VAL A 111 -7.32 12.48 -10.90
N CYS A 112 -7.80 13.48 -10.15
CA CYS A 112 -8.72 14.51 -10.63
C CYS A 112 -8.02 15.61 -11.44
N GLY A 113 -6.68 15.68 -11.39
CA GLY A 113 -5.90 16.60 -12.20
C GLY A 113 -5.90 18.04 -11.70
N ASP A 114 -5.93 18.23 -10.37
CA ASP A 114 -5.84 19.56 -9.77
C ASP A 114 -4.56 20.27 -10.21
N ARG A 115 -4.75 21.38 -10.92
CA ARG A 115 -3.63 22.24 -11.35
C ARG A 115 -3.26 23.19 -10.21
N PRO A 116 -1.94 23.33 -9.92
CA PRO A 116 -1.48 24.26 -8.86
C PRO A 116 -1.94 25.71 -9.07
N ASP A 117 -2.11 26.09 -10.34
CA ASP A 117 -2.35 27.46 -10.77
C ASP A 117 -3.85 27.80 -10.88
N ASP A 118 -4.75 26.84 -10.65
CA ASP A 118 -6.19 27.06 -10.68
C ASP A 118 -6.82 26.88 -9.29
N PRO A 119 -7.07 27.98 -8.55
CA PRO A 119 -7.69 27.92 -7.22
C PRO A 119 -9.08 27.27 -7.22
N ALA A 120 -9.81 27.34 -8.33
CA ALA A 120 -11.13 26.74 -8.46
C ALA A 120 -11.06 25.22 -8.62
N SER A 121 -9.96 24.68 -9.19
CA SER A 121 -9.73 23.24 -9.33
C SER A 121 -9.28 22.56 -8.03
N SER A 122 -8.76 23.34 -7.08
CA SER A 122 -8.07 22.83 -5.89
C SER A 122 -8.98 22.59 -4.67
N SER A 123 -10.29 22.93 -4.75
CA SER A 123 -11.18 22.74 -3.62
C SER A 123 -11.56 21.26 -3.46
N PHE A 124 -11.01 20.61 -2.43
CA PHE A 124 -11.36 19.24 -2.02
C PHE A 124 -12.87 19.06 -1.74
N GLY A 125 -13.63 20.15 -1.65
CA GLY A 125 -15.08 20.15 -1.48
C GLY A 125 -15.90 19.91 -2.75
N GLN A 126 -15.27 19.73 -3.92
CA GLN A 126 -16.02 19.41 -5.14
C GLN A 126 -16.67 18.01 -5.02
N PRO A 127 -17.93 17.82 -5.42
CA PRO A 127 -18.63 16.54 -5.32
C PRO A 127 -17.86 15.37 -5.95
N ARG A 128 -17.13 15.62 -7.05
CA ARG A 128 -16.30 14.63 -7.73
C ARG A 128 -15.16 14.13 -6.86
N HIS A 129 -14.46 15.02 -6.16
CA HIS A 129 -13.37 14.65 -5.26
C HIS A 129 -13.87 13.79 -4.10
N LEU A 130 -14.99 14.17 -3.51
CA LEU A 130 -15.62 13.41 -2.43
C LEU A 130 -16.08 12.03 -2.89
N LEU A 131 -16.62 11.91 -4.11
CA LEU A 131 -17.02 10.62 -4.68
C LEU A 131 -15.81 9.72 -4.92
N VAL A 132 -14.72 10.24 -5.51
CA VAL A 132 -13.51 9.45 -5.74
C VAL A 132 -12.91 8.98 -4.42
N ALA A 133 -12.77 9.88 -3.44
CA ALA A 133 -12.26 9.53 -2.12
C ALA A 133 -13.15 8.51 -1.41
N GLY A 134 -14.46 8.76 -1.40
CA GLY A 134 -15.45 7.90 -0.75
C GLY A 134 -15.48 6.49 -1.35
N LEU A 135 -15.52 6.37 -2.68
CA LEU A 135 -15.46 5.09 -3.37
C LEU A 135 -14.16 4.35 -3.10
N SER A 136 -13.02 5.06 -3.09
CA SER A 136 -11.72 4.45 -2.82
C SER A 136 -11.63 3.87 -1.42
N VAL A 137 -12.09 4.65 -0.42
CA VAL A 137 -12.15 4.19 0.96
C VAL A 137 -13.15 3.05 1.13
N LEU A 138 -14.33 3.12 0.48
CA LEU A 138 -15.36 2.09 0.57
C LEU A 138 -14.87 0.73 0.03
N VAL A 139 -14.20 0.72 -1.13
CA VAL A 139 -13.65 -0.50 -1.72
C VAL A 139 -12.58 -1.14 -0.83
N LEU A 140 -11.79 -0.33 -0.11
CA LEU A 140 -10.72 -0.79 0.76
C LEU A 140 -11.07 -0.74 2.26
N LEU A 141 -12.37 -0.58 2.59
CA LEU A 141 -12.82 -0.33 3.97
C LEU A 141 -12.35 -1.40 4.95
N ARG A 142 -12.48 -2.68 4.59
CA ARG A 142 -12.02 -3.78 5.43
C ARG A 142 -10.54 -3.65 5.76
N PHE A 143 -9.70 -3.37 4.77
CA PHE A 143 -8.25 -3.28 4.95
C PHE A 143 -7.85 -2.06 5.77
N ALA A 144 -8.59 -0.95 5.65
CA ALA A 144 -8.42 0.20 6.50
C ALA A 144 -8.75 -0.13 7.96
N LEU A 145 -9.89 -0.78 8.20
CA LEU A 145 -10.30 -1.21 9.54
C LEU A 145 -9.32 -2.23 10.14
N ASP A 146 -8.87 -3.21 9.35
CA ASP A 146 -7.87 -4.20 9.80
C ASP A 146 -6.52 -3.52 10.10
N THR A 147 -6.11 -2.50 9.30
CA THR A 147 -4.90 -1.71 9.57
C THR A 147 -4.99 -1.00 10.92
N PHE A 148 -6.14 -0.41 11.24
CA PHE A 148 -6.34 0.26 12.52
C PHE A 148 -6.46 -0.74 13.68
N ASP A 149 -7.20 -1.83 13.52
CA ASP A 149 -7.40 -2.84 14.57
C ASP A 149 -6.09 -3.53 14.97
N MET A 150 -5.20 -3.75 14.00
CA MET A 150 -3.87 -4.33 14.23
C MET A 150 -2.79 -3.30 14.60
N GLY A 151 -3.07 -2.00 14.52
CA GLY A 151 -2.06 -0.96 14.73
C GLY A 151 -0.93 -0.99 13.69
N GLN A 152 -1.21 -1.44 12.47
CA GLN A 152 -0.25 -1.60 11.38
C GLN A 152 0.30 -0.27 10.87
N VAL A 153 1.59 -0.28 10.51
CA VAL A 153 2.27 0.87 9.88
C VAL A 153 1.81 1.16 8.44
N ASN A 154 0.97 0.31 7.86
CA ASN A 154 0.59 0.38 6.45
C ASN A 154 -0.08 1.70 6.05
N ALA A 155 -0.83 2.36 6.95
CA ALA A 155 -1.42 3.67 6.68
C ALA A 155 -0.35 4.75 6.43
N ILE A 156 0.75 4.69 7.17
CA ILE A 156 1.90 5.60 6.99
C ILE A 156 2.65 5.24 5.70
N VAL A 157 2.87 3.96 5.44
CA VAL A 157 3.58 3.49 4.23
C VAL A 157 2.82 3.87 2.96
N VAL A 158 1.49 3.70 2.91
CA VAL A 158 0.69 4.12 1.74
C VAL A 158 0.71 5.64 1.60
N CYS A 159 0.64 6.38 2.70
CA CYS A 159 0.72 7.85 2.68
C CYS A 159 2.05 8.32 2.07
N LEU A 160 3.18 7.80 2.53
CA LEU A 160 4.49 8.15 2.02
C LEU A 160 4.67 7.71 0.55
N SER A 161 4.18 6.52 0.18
CA SER A 161 4.25 6.03 -1.20
C SER A 161 3.44 6.89 -2.17
N VAL A 162 2.24 7.31 -1.77
CA VAL A 162 1.41 8.23 -2.55
C VAL A 162 2.01 9.64 -2.57
N ALA A 163 2.53 10.11 -1.42
CA ALA A 163 3.20 11.41 -1.33
C ALA A 163 4.42 11.49 -2.24
N HIS A 164 5.19 10.39 -2.40
CA HIS A 164 6.27 10.32 -3.39
C HIS A 164 5.77 10.65 -4.80
N VAL A 165 4.72 9.96 -5.29
CA VAL A 165 4.16 10.19 -6.62
C VAL A 165 3.57 11.60 -6.73
N TYR A 166 2.87 12.06 -5.70
CA TYR A 166 2.26 13.39 -5.64
C TYR A 166 3.30 14.52 -5.69
N LEU A 167 4.35 14.44 -4.89
CA LEU A 167 5.42 15.42 -4.87
C LEU A 167 6.19 15.45 -6.18
N PHE A 168 6.44 14.27 -6.76
CA PHE A 168 7.09 14.17 -8.06
C PHE A 168 6.24 14.84 -9.16
N ALA A 169 4.93 14.56 -9.19
CA ALA A 169 3.99 15.19 -10.11
C ALA A 169 3.92 16.73 -9.97
N ARG A 170 4.27 17.26 -8.78
CA ARG A 170 4.36 18.69 -8.48
C ARG A 170 5.75 19.30 -8.72
N GLY A 171 6.67 18.58 -9.37
CA GLY A 171 8.05 19.04 -9.63
C GLY A 171 8.96 19.04 -8.40
N LYS A 172 8.51 18.59 -7.23
CA LYS A 172 9.29 18.55 -5.98
C LYS A 172 10.13 17.26 -5.88
N SER A 173 11.00 17.04 -6.87
CA SER A 173 11.74 15.77 -7.03
C SER A 173 12.59 15.40 -5.81
N ARG A 174 13.31 16.37 -5.19
CA ARG A 174 14.15 16.07 -4.00
C ARG A 174 13.30 15.58 -2.83
N ALA A 175 12.23 16.28 -2.51
CA ALA A 175 11.30 15.88 -1.43
C ALA A 175 10.65 14.52 -1.74
N SER A 176 10.28 14.29 -2.99
CA SER A 176 9.77 13.00 -3.46
C SER A 176 10.76 11.85 -3.21
N ALA A 177 12.05 12.03 -3.52
CA ALA A 177 13.08 11.03 -3.30
C ALA A 177 13.29 10.72 -1.81
N VAL A 178 13.31 11.73 -0.94
CA VAL A 178 13.43 11.58 0.52
C VAL A 178 12.23 10.80 1.07
N VAL A 179 11.01 11.15 0.66
CA VAL A 179 9.79 10.48 1.11
C VAL A 179 9.76 9.00 0.68
N LEU A 180 10.22 8.68 -0.54
CA LEU A 180 10.35 7.30 -0.98
C LEU A 180 11.40 6.54 -0.16
N ALA A 181 12.52 7.18 0.17
CA ALA A 181 13.54 6.57 1.01
C ALA A 181 13.01 6.22 2.41
N LEU A 182 12.27 7.14 3.04
CA LEU A 182 11.61 6.88 4.33
C LEU A 182 10.60 5.75 4.23
N ALA A 183 9.72 5.77 3.22
CA ALA A 183 8.74 4.71 3.01
C ALA A 183 9.41 3.32 2.88
N SER A 184 10.49 3.25 2.09
CA SER A 184 11.22 2.01 1.81
C SER A 184 12.05 1.53 3.00
N ALA A 185 12.61 2.44 3.79
CA ALA A 185 13.34 2.11 5.00
C ALA A 185 12.41 1.71 6.18
N ILE A 186 11.14 2.11 6.17
CA ILE A 186 10.12 1.59 7.08
C ILE A 186 9.67 0.19 6.63
N LYS A 187 9.39 0.03 5.33
CA LYS A 187 8.92 -1.23 4.74
C LYS A 187 9.42 -1.33 3.30
N LEU A 188 10.11 -2.40 2.94
CA LEU A 188 10.90 -2.51 1.71
C LEU A 188 10.10 -2.33 0.40
N TRP A 189 8.81 -2.66 0.39
CA TRP A 189 8.00 -2.73 -0.84
C TRP A 189 7.87 -1.42 -1.62
N PRO A 190 7.80 -0.21 -1.01
CA PRO A 190 7.82 1.05 -1.75
C PRO A 190 9.03 1.24 -2.67
N ALA A 191 10.16 0.56 -2.42
CA ALA A 191 11.32 0.58 -3.30
C ALA A 191 11.02 0.14 -4.74
N LEU A 192 9.94 -0.62 -4.98
CA LEU A 192 9.46 -0.95 -6.33
C LEU A 192 9.13 0.29 -7.17
N LEU A 193 8.84 1.44 -6.55
CA LEU A 193 8.63 2.71 -7.26
C LEU A 193 9.93 3.25 -7.92
N VAL A 194 11.09 2.73 -7.57
CA VAL A 194 12.33 3.00 -8.33
C VAL A 194 12.20 2.46 -9.75
N LEU A 195 11.66 1.24 -9.91
CA LEU A 195 11.42 0.63 -11.22
C LEU A 195 10.40 1.41 -12.05
N TYR A 196 9.42 2.03 -11.39
CA TYR A 196 8.51 2.98 -12.03
C TYR A 196 9.27 4.16 -12.68
N HIS A 197 10.27 4.72 -12.02
CA HIS A 197 11.07 5.80 -12.60
C HIS A 197 11.99 5.29 -13.71
N VAL A 198 12.58 4.11 -13.57
CA VAL A 198 13.37 3.46 -14.63
C VAL A 198 12.51 3.27 -15.88
N SER A 199 11.29 2.72 -15.74
CA SER A 199 10.36 2.50 -16.86
C SER A 199 9.93 3.78 -17.59
N ARG A 200 10.08 4.93 -16.91
CA ARG A 200 9.82 6.28 -17.45
C ARG A 200 11.04 6.95 -18.05
N GLY A 201 12.19 6.25 -18.15
CA GLY A 201 13.45 6.80 -18.63
C GLY A 201 14.13 7.80 -17.69
N ARG A 202 13.74 7.81 -16.38
CA ARG A 202 14.26 8.76 -15.38
C ARG A 202 15.40 8.14 -14.57
N SER A 203 16.40 7.59 -15.25
CA SER A 203 17.49 6.81 -14.64
C SER A 203 18.25 7.58 -13.55
N LYS A 204 18.57 8.86 -13.80
CA LYS A 204 19.27 9.71 -12.81
C LYS A 204 18.46 9.88 -11.52
N PHE A 205 17.15 10.05 -11.64
CA PHE A 205 16.27 10.16 -10.49
C PHE A 205 16.07 8.82 -9.78
N ALA A 206 15.98 7.73 -10.52
CA ALA A 206 15.94 6.37 -9.97
C ALA A 206 17.21 6.05 -9.15
N VAL A 207 18.39 6.41 -9.66
CA VAL A 207 19.66 6.28 -8.92
C VAL A 207 19.65 7.13 -7.65
N LEU A 208 19.20 8.38 -7.70
CA LEU A 208 19.06 9.22 -6.50
C LEU A 208 18.16 8.55 -5.45
N CYS A 209 17.00 8.04 -5.86
CA CYS A 209 16.10 7.31 -4.96
C CYS A 209 16.78 6.08 -4.34
N SER A 210 17.47 5.27 -5.16
CA SER A 210 18.18 4.07 -4.69
C SER A 210 19.27 4.40 -3.69
N VAL A 211 20.06 5.44 -3.95
CA VAL A 211 21.13 5.90 -3.03
C VAL A 211 20.52 6.37 -1.71
N LEU A 212 19.43 7.15 -1.75
CA LEU A 212 18.78 7.62 -0.53
C LEU A 212 18.11 6.48 0.25
N ILE A 213 17.49 5.52 -0.42
CA ILE A 213 16.93 4.32 0.22
C ILE A 213 18.04 3.56 0.95
N ALA A 214 19.16 3.29 0.26
CA ALA A 214 20.30 2.63 0.86
C ALA A 214 20.88 3.42 2.04
N ALA A 215 21.08 4.73 1.87
CA ALA A 215 21.62 5.59 2.91
C ALA A 215 20.75 5.64 4.17
N VAL A 216 19.42 5.79 4.02
CA VAL A 216 18.49 5.83 5.15
C VAL A 216 18.38 4.46 5.83
N THR A 217 18.27 3.37 5.04
CA THR A 217 18.17 2.02 5.58
C THR A 217 19.47 1.60 6.30
N LEU A 218 20.63 1.76 5.66
CA LEU A 218 21.92 1.44 6.28
C LEU A 218 22.22 2.38 7.46
N GLY A 219 21.86 3.66 7.32
CA GLY A 219 22.00 4.65 8.38
C GLY A 219 21.29 4.26 9.66
N SER A 220 20.07 3.68 9.55
CA SER A 220 19.35 3.19 10.71
C SER A 220 20.05 2.01 11.42
N PHE A 221 20.69 1.11 10.68
CA PHE A 221 21.53 0.08 11.31
C PHE A 221 22.76 0.69 12.00
N VAL A 222 23.43 1.64 11.31
CA VAL A 222 24.63 2.31 11.88
C VAL A 222 24.28 3.10 13.15
N ALA A 223 23.10 3.70 13.23
CA ALA A 223 22.61 4.44 14.39
C ALA A 223 22.50 3.55 15.66
N LEU A 224 22.34 2.23 15.50
CA LEU A 224 22.38 1.28 16.62
C LEU A 224 23.79 1.09 17.23
N GLY A 225 24.83 1.67 16.64
CA GLY A 225 26.21 1.62 17.14
C GLY A 225 26.79 0.19 17.14
N PRO A 226 27.43 -0.25 18.25
CA PRO A 226 28.08 -1.58 18.29
C PRO A 226 27.18 -2.78 18.00
N ARG A 227 25.85 -2.60 18.12
CA ARG A 227 24.84 -3.64 17.84
C ARG A 227 24.52 -3.80 16.37
N ALA A 228 24.92 -2.86 15.52
CA ALA A 228 24.56 -2.83 14.10
C ALA A 228 24.79 -4.16 13.37
N ARG A 229 25.93 -4.82 13.62
CA ARG A 229 26.26 -6.11 12.99
C ARG A 229 25.26 -7.20 13.36
N GLY A 230 24.99 -7.39 14.65
CA GLY A 230 24.03 -8.39 15.13
C GLY A 230 22.62 -8.11 14.62
N SER A 231 22.23 -6.82 14.58
CA SER A 231 20.92 -6.40 14.06
C SER A 231 20.78 -6.70 12.56
N VAL A 232 21.83 -6.50 11.75
CA VAL A 232 21.80 -6.87 10.32
C VAL A 232 21.63 -8.38 10.15
N GLU A 233 22.38 -9.18 10.92
CA GLU A 233 22.28 -10.65 10.88
C GLU A 233 20.86 -11.10 11.27
N GLN A 234 20.29 -10.54 12.33
CA GLN A 234 18.93 -10.86 12.76
C GLN A 234 17.86 -10.42 11.77
N PHE A 235 17.97 -9.22 11.21
CA PHE A 235 17.07 -8.74 10.17
C PHE A 235 17.11 -9.67 8.94
N TYR A 236 18.32 -10.01 8.48
CA TYR A 236 18.49 -10.88 7.33
C TYR A 236 17.91 -12.26 7.57
N SER A 237 18.26 -12.91 8.68
CA SER A 237 17.77 -14.26 8.99
C SER A 237 16.26 -14.30 9.18
N ARG A 238 15.69 -13.36 9.93
CA ARG A 238 14.24 -13.36 10.25
C ARG A 238 13.36 -12.90 9.10
N THR A 239 13.81 -11.89 8.34
CA THR A 239 12.96 -11.23 7.33
C THR A 239 13.21 -11.72 5.92
N ILE A 240 14.48 -12.03 5.59
CA ILE A 240 14.87 -12.37 4.21
C ILE A 240 15.02 -13.89 4.04
N GLN A 241 15.78 -14.56 4.93
CA GLN A 241 16.15 -15.96 4.75
C GLN A 241 15.04 -16.92 5.18
N ASN A 242 14.51 -16.78 6.38
CA ASN A 242 13.61 -17.77 6.98
C ASN A 242 12.12 -17.51 6.72
N GLY A 243 11.77 -16.48 5.92
CA GLY A 243 10.37 -16.13 5.71
C GLY A 243 9.59 -15.97 7.01
N GLN A 244 10.32 -15.73 8.13
CA GLN A 244 9.79 -15.48 9.48
C GLN A 244 9.28 -16.74 10.22
N GLY A 245 9.55 -17.95 9.75
CA GLY A 245 8.94 -19.16 10.33
C GLY A 245 7.44 -19.26 10.11
N PHE A 246 6.87 -18.43 9.21
CA PHE A 246 5.48 -18.53 8.83
C PHE A 246 5.29 -19.53 7.70
N ASP A 247 4.27 -20.35 7.84
CA ASP A 247 3.75 -21.12 6.71
C ASP A 247 3.28 -20.14 5.62
N LEU A 248 4.04 -20.08 4.52
CA LEU A 248 3.72 -19.18 3.41
C LEU A 248 2.40 -19.56 2.71
N THR A 249 1.92 -20.79 2.90
CA THR A 249 0.65 -21.29 2.36
C THR A 249 -0.52 -21.01 3.29
N TYR A 250 -0.27 -20.51 4.51
CA TYR A 250 -1.32 -20.14 5.45
C TYR A 250 -2.37 -19.24 4.78
N SER A 251 -3.63 -19.53 4.98
CA SER A 251 -4.75 -18.88 4.29
C SER A 251 -4.81 -17.36 4.49
N GLY A 252 -4.26 -16.85 5.59
CA GLY A 252 -4.11 -15.41 5.85
C GLY A 252 -3.12 -14.72 4.92
N ASN A 253 -2.14 -15.44 4.35
CA ASN A 253 -1.22 -14.91 3.35
C ASN A 253 -1.91 -14.81 1.98
N GLN A 254 -2.30 -13.62 1.61
CA GLN A 254 -2.98 -13.30 0.36
C GLN A 254 -2.02 -12.77 -0.73
N SER A 255 -0.73 -13.11 -0.63
CA SER A 255 0.24 -12.87 -1.70
C SER A 255 0.08 -13.87 -2.84
N LEU A 256 0.67 -13.55 -3.99
CA LEU A 256 0.72 -14.48 -5.11
C LEU A 256 1.44 -15.79 -4.73
N ARG A 257 2.51 -15.69 -3.92
CA ARG A 257 3.23 -16.85 -3.40
C ARG A 257 2.33 -17.77 -2.56
N GLY A 258 1.58 -17.18 -1.61
CA GLY A 258 0.65 -17.93 -0.77
C GLY A 258 -0.49 -18.56 -1.58
N ALA A 259 -1.03 -17.82 -2.56
CA ALA A 259 -2.10 -18.30 -3.43
C ALA A 259 -1.65 -19.51 -4.29
N LEU A 260 -0.46 -19.42 -4.90
CA LEU A 260 0.09 -20.51 -5.71
C LEU A 260 0.43 -21.73 -4.86
N GLY A 261 1.00 -21.57 -3.66
CA GLY A 261 1.28 -22.67 -2.75
C GLY A 261 0.02 -23.45 -2.40
N ARG A 262 -1.08 -22.76 -2.08
CA ARG A 262 -2.38 -23.41 -1.81
C ARG A 262 -2.94 -24.15 -3.02
N VAL A 263 -2.83 -23.58 -4.21
CA VAL A 263 -3.27 -24.25 -5.45
C VAL A 263 -2.45 -25.50 -5.73
N MET A 264 -1.16 -25.49 -5.37
CA MET A 264 -0.26 -26.64 -5.56
C MET A 264 -0.31 -27.64 -4.39
N ASN A 265 -1.22 -27.44 -3.43
CA ASN A 265 -1.41 -28.29 -2.23
C ASN A 265 -0.12 -28.48 -1.41
N GLU A 266 0.70 -27.44 -1.33
CA GLU A 266 1.90 -27.47 -0.49
C GLU A 266 1.52 -27.35 0.98
N SER A 267 2.19 -28.08 1.83
CA SER A 267 2.13 -27.96 3.29
C SER A 267 3.54 -27.80 3.83
N GLY A 268 3.75 -26.80 4.73
CA GLY A 268 5.00 -26.64 5.46
C GLY A 268 5.71 -25.30 5.26
N GLU A 269 6.78 -25.13 6.04
CA GLU A 269 7.60 -23.92 6.17
C GLU A 269 8.68 -23.76 5.08
N GLU A 270 8.82 -24.69 4.17
CA GLU A 270 10.03 -24.80 3.35
C GLU A 270 10.15 -23.76 2.25
N SER A 271 11.26 -23.02 2.26
CA SER A 271 11.70 -22.13 1.18
C SER A 271 12.01 -22.88 -0.14
N GLN A 272 12.06 -24.19 -0.14
CA GLN A 272 12.34 -25.06 -1.29
C GLN A 272 11.09 -25.66 -1.92
N SER A 273 9.91 -25.18 -1.56
CA SER A 273 8.66 -25.72 -2.11
C SER A 273 8.52 -25.46 -3.62
N PRO A 274 7.90 -26.39 -4.38
CA PRO A 274 7.76 -26.30 -5.85
C PRO A 274 7.08 -25.02 -6.34
N SER A 275 6.21 -24.40 -5.54
CA SER A 275 5.56 -23.13 -5.91
C SER A 275 6.51 -21.92 -5.87
N THR A 276 7.68 -22.01 -5.20
CA THR A 276 8.60 -20.87 -5.11
C THR A 276 9.09 -20.39 -6.48
N PRO A 277 9.66 -21.23 -7.36
CA PRO A 277 10.07 -20.79 -8.70
C PRO A 277 8.90 -20.32 -9.56
N VAL A 278 7.71 -20.93 -9.41
CA VAL A 278 6.50 -20.50 -10.12
C VAL A 278 6.08 -19.10 -9.67
N ALA A 279 6.07 -18.84 -8.36
CA ALA A 279 5.73 -17.53 -7.80
C ALA A 279 6.77 -16.46 -8.18
N LEU A 280 8.06 -16.79 -8.18
CA LEU A 280 9.10 -15.88 -8.65
C LEU A 280 8.92 -15.53 -10.13
N THR A 281 8.68 -16.53 -10.97
CA THR A 281 8.43 -16.33 -12.41
C THR A 281 7.20 -15.45 -12.62
N ALA A 282 6.09 -15.72 -11.95
CA ALA A 282 4.89 -14.90 -12.01
C ALA A 282 5.14 -13.47 -11.51
N SER A 283 5.93 -13.29 -10.46
CA SER A 283 6.31 -11.97 -9.93
C SER A 283 7.14 -11.18 -10.95
N VAL A 284 8.11 -11.82 -11.60
CA VAL A 284 8.89 -11.21 -12.68
C VAL A 284 8.00 -10.81 -13.86
N ILE A 285 7.08 -11.67 -14.26
CA ILE A 285 6.10 -11.36 -15.32
C ILE A 285 5.25 -10.15 -14.95
N LEU A 286 4.74 -10.07 -13.72
CA LEU A 286 3.96 -8.92 -13.25
C LEU A 286 4.78 -7.63 -13.23
N LEU A 287 6.05 -7.68 -12.83
CA LEU A 287 6.95 -6.53 -12.88
C LEU A 287 7.23 -6.08 -14.30
N LEU A 288 7.56 -7.00 -15.21
CA LEU A 288 7.77 -6.70 -16.62
C LEU A 288 6.51 -6.12 -17.26
N LEU A 289 5.34 -6.67 -16.96
CA LEU A 289 4.06 -6.13 -17.40
C LEU A 289 3.87 -4.69 -16.85
N SER A 290 4.19 -4.45 -15.59
CA SER A 290 4.08 -3.12 -14.98
C SER A 290 5.01 -2.10 -15.65
N ILE A 291 6.23 -2.50 -16.01
CA ILE A 291 7.16 -1.68 -16.77
C ILE A 291 6.59 -1.35 -18.16
N VAL A 292 6.05 -2.35 -18.87
CA VAL A 292 5.46 -2.16 -20.20
C VAL A 292 4.20 -1.27 -20.15
N LEU A 293 3.43 -1.36 -19.09
CA LEU A 293 2.23 -0.55 -18.87
C LEU A 293 2.56 0.90 -18.49
N SER A 294 3.68 1.13 -17.81
CA SER A 294 4.10 2.45 -17.31
C SER A 294 4.78 3.29 -18.40
N ARG A 295 3.98 3.94 -19.25
CA ARG A 295 4.50 4.67 -20.42
C ARG A 295 4.72 6.17 -20.17
N PRO A 296 5.66 6.80 -20.91
CA PRO A 296 5.92 8.24 -20.80
C PRO A 296 4.71 9.15 -21.04
N SER A 297 3.77 8.75 -21.87
CA SER A 297 2.57 9.53 -22.21
C SER A 297 1.47 9.54 -21.16
N MET A 298 1.63 8.80 -20.07
CA MET A 298 0.63 8.70 -19.00
C MET A 298 0.84 9.73 -17.90
N THR A 299 -0.24 10.03 -17.15
CA THR A 299 -0.12 10.76 -15.87
C THR A 299 0.72 9.96 -14.88
N GLU A 300 1.29 10.64 -13.88
CA GLU A 300 2.10 9.97 -12.85
C GLU A 300 1.28 8.91 -12.09
N ALA A 301 0.01 9.22 -11.74
CA ALA A 301 -0.89 8.26 -11.12
C ALA A 301 -1.13 7.03 -12.00
N GLY A 302 -1.45 7.24 -13.27
CA GLY A 302 -1.71 6.14 -14.21
C GLY A 302 -0.49 5.27 -14.45
N ALA A 303 0.70 5.85 -14.52
CA ALA A 303 1.94 5.12 -14.77
C ALA A 303 2.45 4.36 -13.53
N SER A 304 2.23 4.88 -12.32
CA SER A 304 2.66 4.24 -11.07
C SER A 304 1.70 3.15 -10.58
N TRP A 305 0.43 3.18 -10.98
CA TRP A 305 -0.61 2.25 -10.56
C TRP A 305 -0.20 0.76 -10.56
N PRO A 306 0.37 0.18 -11.65
CA PRO A 306 0.72 -1.24 -11.66
C PRO A 306 1.74 -1.59 -10.56
N PHE A 307 2.66 -0.69 -10.24
CA PHE A 307 3.67 -0.92 -9.21
C PHE A 307 3.06 -0.97 -7.80
N PHE A 308 2.00 -0.18 -7.53
CA PHE A 308 1.25 -0.30 -6.28
C PHE A 308 0.56 -1.66 -6.14
N CYS A 309 0.02 -2.22 -7.24
CA CYS A 309 -0.50 -3.58 -7.24
C CYS A 309 0.62 -4.61 -6.99
N CYS A 310 1.78 -4.44 -7.62
CA CYS A 310 2.92 -5.33 -7.40
C CYS A 310 3.42 -5.32 -5.95
N MET A 311 3.44 -4.18 -5.26
CA MET A 311 3.87 -4.11 -3.85
C MET A 311 3.13 -5.11 -2.95
N VAL A 312 1.89 -5.40 -3.27
CA VAL A 312 1.05 -6.32 -2.49
C VAL A 312 1.13 -7.74 -3.04
N LEU A 313 0.98 -7.89 -4.35
CA LEU A 313 0.85 -9.20 -4.98
C LEU A 313 2.15 -10.02 -4.96
N ILE A 314 3.31 -9.37 -5.20
CA ILE A 314 4.60 -10.06 -5.28
C ILE A 314 5.33 -10.18 -3.93
N SER A 315 4.80 -9.55 -2.88
CA SER A 315 5.32 -9.75 -1.52
C SER A 315 5.26 -11.24 -1.16
N PRO A 316 6.30 -11.85 -0.59
CA PRO A 316 6.22 -13.25 -0.15
C PRO A 316 5.18 -13.43 0.95
N LEU A 317 4.96 -12.40 1.75
CA LEU A 317 3.96 -12.38 2.81
C LEU A 317 3.10 -11.11 2.69
N ALA A 318 1.82 -11.27 2.36
CA ALA A 318 0.86 -10.18 2.25
C ALA A 318 -0.40 -10.48 3.06
N TRP A 319 -0.49 -9.92 4.25
CA TRP A 319 -1.73 -9.94 5.03
C TRP A 319 -2.79 -9.04 4.38
N LYS A 320 -4.06 -9.26 4.69
CA LYS A 320 -5.19 -8.50 4.13
C LYS A 320 -5.03 -6.99 4.31
N ASN A 321 -4.56 -6.53 5.47
CA ASN A 321 -4.32 -5.11 5.73
C ASN A 321 -3.26 -4.47 4.80
N HIS A 322 -2.39 -5.27 4.14
CA HIS A 322 -1.46 -4.75 3.13
C HIS A 322 -2.16 -4.24 1.87
N PHE A 323 -3.37 -4.76 1.57
CA PHE A 323 -4.12 -4.36 0.38
C PHE A 323 -4.61 -2.90 0.41
N ILE A 324 -4.46 -2.19 1.55
CA ILE A 324 -4.66 -0.73 1.60
C ILE A 324 -3.68 0.04 0.67
N LEU A 325 -2.55 -0.56 0.29
CA LEU A 325 -1.63 -0.02 -0.71
C LEU A 325 -2.28 0.13 -2.10
N LEU A 326 -3.40 -0.53 -2.36
CA LEU A 326 -4.19 -0.35 -3.58
C LEU A 326 -4.97 0.98 -3.63
N LEU A 327 -4.79 1.90 -2.67
CA LEU A 327 -5.55 3.14 -2.59
C LEU A 327 -5.42 3.99 -3.87
N LEU A 328 -4.21 4.17 -4.40
CA LEU A 328 -4.01 4.92 -5.65
C LEU A 328 -4.59 4.20 -6.88
N PRO A 329 -4.35 2.88 -7.10
CA PRO A 329 -5.03 2.12 -8.14
C PRO A 329 -6.56 2.24 -8.10
N VAL A 330 -7.16 2.06 -6.93
CA VAL A 330 -8.62 2.14 -6.75
C VAL A 330 -9.13 3.57 -7.01
N ALA A 331 -8.39 4.61 -6.58
CA ALA A 331 -8.73 6.01 -6.88
C ALA A 331 -8.67 6.30 -8.39
N CYS A 332 -7.73 5.71 -9.13
CA CYS A 332 -7.69 5.81 -10.59
C CYS A 332 -8.94 5.19 -11.24
N LEU A 333 -9.37 4.01 -10.78
CA LEU A 333 -10.61 3.37 -11.27
C LEU A 333 -11.84 4.19 -10.91
N ALA A 334 -11.95 4.67 -9.66
CA ALA A 334 -13.04 5.50 -9.21
C ALA A 334 -13.15 6.78 -10.05
N GLN A 335 -12.03 7.43 -10.33
CA GLN A 335 -11.97 8.62 -11.18
C GLN A 335 -12.49 8.35 -12.60
N ILE A 336 -12.09 7.24 -13.22
CA ILE A 336 -12.54 6.83 -14.56
C ILE A 336 -14.05 6.58 -14.55
N MET A 337 -14.57 5.94 -13.49
CA MET A 337 -15.98 5.63 -13.34
C MET A 337 -16.84 6.91 -13.18
N VAL A 338 -16.41 7.89 -12.38
CA VAL A 338 -17.18 9.12 -12.11
C VAL A 338 -17.01 10.20 -13.18
N THR A 339 -16.13 10.02 -14.17
CA THR A 339 -15.97 10.98 -15.28
C THR A 339 -17.26 11.02 -16.09
N PRO A 340 -17.86 12.22 -16.36
CA PRO A 340 -19.10 12.35 -17.13
C PRO A 340 -19.02 11.70 -18.51
N ALA A 341 -20.15 11.17 -18.99
CA ALA A 341 -20.23 10.48 -20.29
C ALA A 341 -20.28 11.44 -21.48
N GLU A 342 -20.55 12.71 -21.25
CA GLU A 342 -20.65 13.75 -22.29
C GLU A 342 -19.34 13.85 -23.08
N GLY A 343 -19.38 13.64 -24.38
CA GLY A 343 -18.20 13.63 -25.27
C GLY A 343 -17.32 12.37 -25.19
N ILE A 344 -17.71 11.35 -24.44
CA ILE A 344 -16.94 10.10 -24.34
C ILE A 344 -17.13 9.27 -25.62
N SER A 345 -16.04 9.05 -26.38
CA SER A 345 -16.03 8.09 -27.49
C SER A 345 -16.35 6.66 -26.99
N ARG A 346 -16.80 5.78 -27.91
CA ARG A 346 -17.10 4.35 -27.60
C ARG A 346 -16.04 3.64 -26.74
N GLY A 347 -14.76 3.96 -26.93
CA GLY A 347 -13.68 3.38 -26.12
C GLY A 347 -13.61 3.94 -24.70
N GLY A 348 -14.07 5.19 -24.43
CA GLY A 348 -14.22 5.76 -23.08
C GLY A 348 -15.36 5.12 -22.31
N ALA A 349 -16.49 4.88 -22.98
CA ALA A 349 -17.61 4.17 -22.38
C ALA A 349 -17.21 2.75 -21.91
N ARG A 350 -16.45 2.02 -22.73
CA ARG A 350 -15.91 0.70 -22.33
C ARG A 350 -14.93 0.78 -21.16
N ALA A 351 -14.03 1.77 -21.14
CA ALA A 351 -13.09 1.95 -20.01
C ALA A 351 -13.85 2.23 -18.71
N ARG A 352 -14.90 3.06 -18.77
CA ARG A 352 -15.78 3.33 -17.63
C ARG A 352 -16.50 2.07 -17.15
N SER A 353 -17.05 1.25 -18.06
CA SER A 353 -17.70 -0.02 -17.73
C SER A 353 -16.71 -0.97 -17.07
N VAL A 354 -15.48 -1.11 -17.58
CA VAL A 354 -14.44 -1.94 -16.96
C VAL A 354 -14.07 -1.44 -15.57
N ALA A 355 -13.92 -0.12 -15.39
CA ALA A 355 -13.62 0.46 -14.09
C ALA A 355 -14.75 0.19 -13.08
N MET A 356 -16.01 0.33 -13.50
CA MET A 356 -17.19 0.05 -12.67
C MET A 356 -17.22 -1.42 -12.21
N TRP A 357 -17.07 -2.36 -13.15
CA TRP A 357 -17.09 -3.79 -12.82
C TRP A 357 -15.88 -4.20 -11.99
N ALA A 358 -14.70 -3.65 -12.26
CA ALA A 358 -13.51 -3.90 -11.45
C ALA A 358 -13.69 -3.41 -10.01
N LEU A 359 -14.25 -2.22 -9.80
CA LEU A 359 -14.55 -1.69 -8.45
C LEU A 359 -15.62 -2.55 -7.75
N ALA A 360 -16.70 -2.89 -8.43
CA ALA A 360 -17.77 -3.72 -7.86
C ALA A 360 -17.27 -5.11 -7.47
N LEU A 361 -16.53 -5.78 -8.36
CA LEU A 361 -15.98 -7.11 -8.08
C LEU A 361 -14.92 -7.05 -6.98
N SER A 362 -14.04 -6.05 -7.01
CA SER A 362 -13.06 -5.87 -5.92
C SER A 362 -13.74 -5.58 -4.59
N PHE A 363 -14.80 -4.76 -4.56
CA PHE A 363 -15.58 -4.53 -3.35
C PHE A 363 -16.13 -5.83 -2.76
N VAL A 364 -16.72 -6.69 -3.60
CA VAL A 364 -17.23 -8.01 -3.20
C VAL A 364 -16.11 -8.88 -2.63
N LEU A 365 -15.01 -9.04 -3.38
CA LEU A 365 -13.89 -9.91 -3.01
C LEU A 365 -13.13 -9.41 -1.76
N PHE A 366 -13.07 -8.10 -1.54
CA PHE A 366 -12.36 -7.50 -0.42
C PHE A 366 -13.20 -7.43 0.86
N ASN A 367 -14.44 -6.98 0.76
CA ASN A 367 -15.25 -6.66 1.93
C ASN A 367 -16.22 -7.77 2.30
N LEU A 368 -16.93 -8.37 1.31
CA LEU A 368 -17.96 -9.37 1.59
C LEU A 368 -17.40 -10.73 1.98
N THR A 369 -16.09 -10.94 1.88
CA THR A 369 -15.37 -12.12 2.39
C THR A 369 -14.96 -11.98 3.88
N SER A 370 -15.46 -10.96 4.57
CA SER A 370 -15.12 -10.72 5.98
C SER A 370 -15.86 -11.72 6.91
N PRO A 371 -15.17 -12.30 7.91
CA PRO A 371 -15.81 -13.21 8.88
C PRO A 371 -16.97 -12.56 9.65
N LYS A 372 -16.96 -11.23 9.80
CA LYS A 372 -18.05 -10.47 10.43
C LYS A 372 -19.32 -10.44 9.58
N LEU A 373 -19.24 -10.68 8.27
CA LEU A 373 -20.37 -10.65 7.35
C LEU A 373 -20.85 -12.05 6.96
N ILE A 374 -19.94 -12.99 6.69
CA ILE A 374 -20.29 -14.32 6.16
C ILE A 374 -19.99 -15.46 7.13
N GLY A 375 -19.58 -15.14 8.36
CA GLY A 375 -19.18 -16.11 9.36
C GLY A 375 -17.77 -16.66 9.14
N LEU A 376 -17.20 -17.29 10.17
CA LEU A 376 -15.80 -17.72 10.20
C LEU A 376 -15.49 -18.76 9.13
N ARG A 377 -16.28 -19.82 9.02
CA ARG A 377 -16.05 -20.93 8.06
C ARG A 377 -16.04 -20.46 6.61
N SER A 378 -17.01 -19.59 6.24
CA SER A 378 -17.08 -19.05 4.87
C SER A 378 -15.91 -18.10 4.58
N ALA A 379 -15.47 -17.35 5.57
CA ALA A 379 -14.31 -16.45 5.44
C ALA A 379 -13.00 -17.25 5.32
N GLU A 380 -12.82 -18.32 6.09
CA GLU A 380 -11.69 -19.23 5.95
C GLU A 380 -11.66 -19.91 4.59
N TRP A 381 -12.82 -20.32 4.08
CA TRP A 381 -12.95 -20.83 2.70
C TRP A 381 -12.51 -19.78 1.67
N ALA A 382 -12.99 -18.56 1.79
CA ALA A 382 -12.63 -17.45 0.91
C ALA A 382 -11.11 -17.14 0.94
N ASP A 383 -10.52 -17.20 2.12
CA ASP A 383 -9.07 -17.00 2.33
C ASP A 383 -8.27 -18.15 1.72
N ALA A 384 -8.69 -19.40 1.94
CA ALA A 384 -8.06 -20.59 1.34
C ALA A 384 -8.09 -20.54 -0.20
N HIS A 385 -9.17 -19.98 -0.78
CA HIS A 385 -9.30 -19.81 -2.24
C HIS A 385 -8.74 -18.47 -2.75
N SER A 386 -8.02 -17.73 -1.89
CA SER A 386 -7.28 -16.52 -2.28
C SER A 386 -8.14 -15.42 -2.92
N LEU A 387 -9.40 -15.26 -2.46
CA LEU A 387 -10.33 -14.30 -3.07
C LEU A 387 -9.84 -12.85 -2.98
N VAL A 388 -9.11 -12.50 -1.93
CA VAL A 388 -8.51 -11.16 -1.81
C VAL A 388 -7.39 -10.96 -2.83
N THR A 389 -6.56 -11.98 -3.08
CA THR A 389 -5.54 -11.98 -4.14
C THR A 389 -6.17 -11.78 -5.52
N LEU A 390 -7.28 -12.49 -5.79
CA LEU A 390 -8.05 -12.32 -7.04
C LEU A 390 -8.56 -10.89 -7.19
N GLY A 391 -9.05 -10.27 -6.13
CA GLY A 391 -9.44 -8.86 -6.14
C GLY A 391 -8.29 -7.92 -6.52
N GLY A 392 -7.09 -8.16 -6.00
CA GLY A 392 -5.87 -7.42 -6.37
C GLY A 392 -5.50 -7.60 -7.85
N LEU A 393 -5.64 -8.82 -8.38
CA LEU A 393 -5.44 -9.12 -9.81
C LEU A 393 -6.50 -8.45 -10.69
N VAL A 394 -7.75 -8.36 -10.25
CA VAL A 394 -8.81 -7.61 -10.94
C VAL A 394 -8.44 -6.14 -11.09
N VAL A 395 -7.94 -5.50 -10.02
CA VAL A 395 -7.47 -4.11 -10.07
C VAL A 395 -6.32 -3.95 -11.07
N LEU A 396 -5.34 -4.85 -11.06
CA LEU A 396 -4.19 -4.81 -11.98
C LEU A 396 -4.61 -5.04 -13.45
N THR A 397 -5.47 -6.02 -13.72
CA THR A 397 -5.92 -6.32 -15.08
C THR A 397 -6.80 -5.22 -15.66
N ALA A 398 -7.63 -4.57 -14.83
CA ALA A 398 -8.37 -3.39 -15.24
C ALA A 398 -7.44 -2.24 -15.65
N ALA A 399 -6.35 -2.02 -14.89
CA ALA A 399 -5.30 -1.07 -15.25
C ALA A 399 -4.72 -1.38 -16.63
N ALA A 400 -4.29 -2.63 -16.83
CA ALA A 400 -3.69 -3.07 -18.09
C ALA A 400 -4.61 -2.85 -19.28
N TYR A 401 -5.89 -3.21 -19.15
CA TYR A 401 -6.88 -3.04 -20.22
C TYR A 401 -7.12 -1.58 -20.57
N ILE A 402 -7.33 -0.73 -19.57
CA ILE A 402 -7.62 0.70 -19.75
C ILE A 402 -6.42 1.40 -20.41
N GLN A 403 -5.22 1.09 -19.95
CA GLN A 403 -3.99 1.67 -20.46
C GLN A 403 -3.69 1.25 -21.89
N ARG A 404 -3.92 0.00 -22.25
CA ARG A 404 -3.76 -0.49 -23.64
C ARG A 404 -4.68 0.25 -24.61
N LYS A 405 -5.91 0.55 -24.24
CA LYS A 405 -6.87 1.25 -25.10
C LYS A 405 -6.58 2.72 -25.30
N SER A 406 -6.05 3.41 -24.30
CA SER A 406 -5.64 4.80 -24.47
C SER A 406 -4.49 4.94 -25.47
N ARG A 407 -3.67 3.90 -25.64
CA ARG A 407 -2.61 3.81 -26.64
C ARG A 407 -3.12 3.83 -28.08
N ASN A 408 -4.08 2.94 -28.38
CA ASN A 408 -4.57 2.77 -29.75
C ASN A 408 -5.25 4.04 -30.28
N ARG A 409 -5.76 4.89 -29.38
CA ARG A 409 -6.35 6.17 -29.76
C ARG A 409 -5.34 7.23 -30.16
N LYS A 410 -4.22 7.37 -29.44
CA LYS A 410 -3.18 8.33 -29.80
C LYS A 410 -2.53 7.95 -31.15
N ALA A 411 -2.29 6.67 -31.39
CA ALA A 411 -1.76 6.19 -32.66
C ALA A 411 -2.69 6.48 -33.84
N SER A 412 -4.03 6.37 -33.64
CA SER A 412 -5.00 6.67 -34.69
C SER A 412 -5.26 8.17 -34.91
N SER A 413 -5.00 9.01 -33.92
CA SER A 413 -5.19 10.48 -34.01
C SER A 413 -3.96 11.22 -34.55
N THR A 414 -2.77 10.63 -34.49
CA THR A 414 -1.51 11.23 -34.98
C THR A 414 -1.18 10.85 -36.43
N GLY A 415 -1.96 9.98 -37.09
CA GLY A 415 -1.74 9.59 -38.46
C GLY A 415 -0.41 8.86 -38.74
N GLU A 416 0.37 8.53 -37.69
CA GLU A 416 1.59 7.75 -37.86
C GLU A 416 1.23 6.27 -38.12
N PRO A 417 1.56 5.72 -39.30
CA PRO A 417 1.45 4.29 -39.52
C PRO A 417 2.37 3.60 -38.50
N ALA A 418 1.87 2.53 -37.91
CA ALA A 418 2.67 1.65 -37.07
C ALA A 418 3.91 1.23 -37.85
N GLN A 419 5.03 1.93 -37.68
CA GLN A 419 6.29 1.52 -38.27
C GLN A 419 6.64 0.15 -37.75
N ALA A 420 6.44 -0.82 -38.62
CA ALA A 420 7.02 -2.14 -38.56
C ALA A 420 8.54 -1.97 -38.54
N HIS A 421 9.16 -1.91 -37.39
CA HIS A 421 10.59 -2.14 -37.22
C HIS A 421 10.85 -3.64 -37.36
N CYS A 422 10.79 -4.12 -38.59
CA CYS A 422 11.43 -5.36 -38.98
C CYS A 422 12.19 -5.09 -40.26
N ARG A 423 13.49 -5.36 -40.24
CA ARG A 423 14.49 -5.37 -41.31
C ARG A 423 15.16 -4.02 -41.66
N LYS A 424 16.45 -3.90 -41.26
CA LYS A 424 17.60 -4.19 -42.14
C LYS A 424 18.91 -4.01 -41.37
N THR A 425 19.71 -5.06 -41.56
CA THR A 425 21.17 -5.27 -41.45
C THR A 425 21.82 -5.04 -40.11
#